data_c9175038dd28d6397f1bf04165431bef
#
_entry.id   c9175038dd28d6397f1bf04165431bef
#
_cell.length_a   1.000
_cell.length_b   1.000
_cell.length_c   1.000
_cell.angle_alpha   90.00
_cell.angle_beta   90.00
_cell.angle_gamma   90.00
#
_symmetry.space_group_name_H-M   'P 1'
#
loop_
_entity.id
_entity.type
_entity.pdbx_description
1 polymer ?
#
loop_
_entity_poly.entity_id
_entity_poly.type
_entity_poly.pdbx_seq_one_letter_code
_entity_poly.pdbx_strand_id
1 'polypeptide(L)'
;MRRKAAVYMEKRLPFRAFDGAFGTYYFQLTGDDGPCERANVDNPSLVRRIHRQYLEAGAKAVKTNTFALNAQVFPDERERARLMREGYHLAAEAAAPYGAKVFCDIGPVADGETGQAEEAYLEAARAFLRLGGTHFLFETQADFAPLKPAIGEIAAKCPDAFVAVSFAVSQDGYSQKGHFYRALIEQALSCPEVHMAGLNCVCGPVHMAELMRRLPETDKPLMAMPNAGYPSQVGGRTFFQDNAAYFGEKLAALAAKRPMVVGGCCGTTPEHIRRTLACMAQTRTARVQGAPAPEVRKKAAPGVSVFDRDWTKKRVAVELDPPTDADFAPLLEGARALQAAGADLLTIADSPLARTRANSILSAAIVKRETGMEVLPHLSCRDKNHIAIKGELLGACYEGIRQVLAVTGDPIMQEVFARRSAVFNFNSYELISFIEGLNRDVFQESPFAVGGALNVNAQSFASELKRAQKKEACGASFFLTQPIYTERALSNLALARHTLRGKIMAGFMPVASYKNALFLSHEVSGVEIPQEILQQLEGTTQQQAWDITVPYAAGLMKQAAPHCDGYYLMTPLRKTALVVRLMQEGLA
;
A
#
# COMPACT_ATOMS: atom_id res chain seq x y z
N MET A 1 26.87 -6.82 -23.26
CA MET A 1 26.51 -7.61 -22.07
C MET A 1 25.02 -8.03 -22.05
N ARG A 2 24.04 -7.13 -22.17
CA ARG A 2 22.59 -7.44 -22.12
C ARG A 2 22.13 -8.57 -23.09
N ARG A 3 22.71 -8.67 -24.30
CA ARG A 3 22.37 -9.73 -25.29
C ARG A 3 22.80 -11.13 -24.86
N LYS A 4 23.98 -11.27 -24.23
CA LYS A 4 24.45 -12.56 -23.72
C LYS A 4 23.63 -13.02 -22.53
N ALA A 5 23.23 -12.09 -21.65
CA ALA A 5 22.37 -12.37 -20.50
C ALA A 5 20.96 -12.83 -20.92
N ALA A 6 20.32 -12.17 -21.90
CA ALA A 6 19.02 -12.57 -22.41
C ALA A 6 19.02 -13.98 -23.03
N VAL A 7 20.03 -14.32 -23.83
CA VAL A 7 20.20 -15.67 -24.43
C VAL A 7 20.49 -16.71 -23.33
N TYR A 8 21.25 -16.34 -22.31
CA TYR A 8 21.54 -17.21 -21.17
C TYR A 8 20.29 -17.50 -20.33
N MET A 9 19.46 -16.48 -20.05
CA MET A 9 18.20 -16.64 -19.32
C MET A 9 17.16 -17.43 -20.13
N GLU A 10 17.08 -17.23 -21.45
CA GLU A 10 16.17 -18.01 -22.30
C GLU A 10 16.44 -19.52 -22.27
N LYS A 11 17.70 -19.91 -22.13
CA LYS A 11 18.11 -21.33 -21.96
C LYS A 11 17.79 -21.90 -20.59
N ARG A 12 17.52 -21.04 -19.59
CA ARG A 12 17.18 -21.42 -18.21
C ARG A 12 15.68 -21.49 -17.95
N LEU A 13 14.83 -21.06 -18.88
CA LEU A 13 13.38 -21.16 -18.71
C LEU A 13 13.00 -22.65 -18.67
N PRO A 14 12.27 -23.09 -17.63
CA PRO A 14 11.87 -24.50 -17.50
C PRO A 14 10.90 -24.93 -18.61
N PHE A 15 10.13 -23.98 -19.13
CA PHE A 15 9.20 -24.10 -20.26
C PHE A 15 8.84 -22.70 -20.76
N ARG A 16 8.05 -22.59 -21.88
CA ARG A 16 7.74 -21.28 -22.47
C ARG A 16 6.39 -20.73 -22.08
N ALA A 17 5.39 -21.56 -21.97
CA ALA A 17 4.04 -21.11 -21.69
C ALA A 17 3.29 -22.03 -20.74
N PHE A 18 2.58 -21.40 -19.81
CA PHE A 18 1.44 -21.97 -19.11
C PHE A 18 0.21 -22.02 -20.01
N ASP A 19 -0.82 -22.72 -19.54
CA ASP A 19 -2.18 -22.61 -20.03
C ASP A 19 -2.79 -21.22 -19.76
N GLY A 20 -4.09 -21.09 -20.02
CA GLY A 20 -4.88 -19.89 -19.72
C GLY A 20 -5.87 -20.10 -18.58
N ALA A 21 -6.99 -19.38 -18.66
CA ALA A 21 -8.05 -19.47 -17.69
C ALA A 21 -8.72 -20.84 -17.72
N PHE A 22 -8.98 -21.41 -16.54
CA PHE A 22 -9.85 -22.57 -16.43
C PHE A 22 -11.31 -22.14 -16.19
N GLY A 23 -11.60 -21.46 -15.06
CA GLY A 23 -12.96 -21.14 -14.65
C GLY A 23 -13.74 -20.30 -15.66
N THR A 24 -13.19 -19.18 -16.16
CA THR A 24 -13.90 -18.37 -17.17
C THR A 24 -14.07 -19.08 -18.51
N TYR A 25 -13.17 -19.98 -18.89
CA TYR A 25 -13.30 -20.77 -20.09
C TYR A 25 -14.32 -21.91 -19.90
N TYR A 26 -14.35 -22.55 -18.73
CA TYR A 26 -15.40 -23.49 -18.33
C TYR A 26 -16.79 -22.85 -18.41
N PHE A 27 -16.93 -21.65 -17.82
CA PHE A 27 -18.18 -20.88 -17.89
C PHE A 27 -18.58 -20.58 -19.35
N GLN A 28 -17.63 -20.19 -20.20
CA GLN A 28 -17.90 -19.91 -21.61
C GLN A 28 -18.44 -21.15 -22.36
N LEU A 29 -17.98 -22.34 -21.98
CA LEU A 29 -18.39 -23.60 -22.62
C LEU A 29 -19.72 -24.17 -22.08
N THR A 30 -20.07 -23.86 -20.84
CA THR A 30 -21.21 -24.50 -20.14
C THR A 30 -22.33 -23.52 -19.79
N GLY A 31 -22.00 -22.24 -19.57
CA GLY A 31 -22.90 -21.26 -18.96
C GLY A 31 -23.07 -21.43 -17.45
N ASP A 32 -22.34 -22.38 -16.81
CA ASP A 32 -22.37 -22.63 -15.38
C ASP A 32 -21.41 -21.67 -14.66
N ASP A 33 -21.94 -20.83 -13.76
CA ASP A 33 -21.22 -19.81 -12.98
C ASP A 33 -20.83 -20.31 -11.56
N GLY A 34 -21.09 -21.56 -11.25
CA GLY A 34 -20.65 -22.20 -10.00
C GLY A 34 -19.14 -22.48 -9.97
N PRO A 35 -18.63 -22.96 -8.83
CA PRO A 35 -17.21 -23.33 -8.70
C PRO A 35 -16.86 -24.45 -9.69
N CYS A 36 -16.00 -24.11 -10.66
CA CYS A 36 -15.63 -25.04 -11.75
C CYS A 36 -14.87 -26.28 -11.23
N GLU A 37 -14.35 -26.26 -10.02
CA GLU A 37 -13.67 -27.38 -9.37
C GLU A 37 -14.59 -28.59 -9.17
N ARG A 38 -15.91 -28.39 -9.03
CA ARG A 38 -16.89 -29.48 -8.96
C ARG A 38 -16.90 -30.33 -10.23
N ALA A 39 -16.60 -29.73 -11.37
CA ALA A 39 -16.50 -30.44 -12.63
C ALA A 39 -15.42 -31.53 -12.63
N ASN A 40 -14.45 -31.49 -11.72
CA ASN A 40 -13.46 -32.58 -11.57
C ASN A 40 -14.13 -33.92 -11.30
N VAL A 41 -15.31 -33.89 -10.65
CA VAL A 41 -16.12 -35.08 -10.33
C VAL A 41 -17.36 -35.17 -11.23
N ASP A 42 -18.05 -34.04 -11.43
CA ASP A 42 -19.35 -34.02 -12.10
C ASP A 42 -19.25 -34.06 -13.62
N ASN A 43 -18.15 -33.52 -14.20
CA ASN A 43 -17.88 -33.50 -15.63
C ASN A 43 -16.40 -33.69 -15.98
N PRO A 44 -15.76 -34.82 -15.59
CA PRO A 44 -14.34 -35.06 -15.78
C PRO A 44 -13.91 -35.09 -17.26
N SER A 45 -14.84 -35.44 -18.16
CA SER A 45 -14.58 -35.43 -19.59
C SER A 45 -14.34 -34.03 -20.15
N LEU A 46 -15.10 -33.04 -19.66
CA LEU A 46 -14.92 -31.63 -20.03
C LEU A 46 -13.64 -31.05 -19.43
N VAL A 47 -13.34 -31.35 -18.18
CA VAL A 47 -12.08 -30.92 -17.53
C VAL A 47 -10.86 -31.42 -18.33
N ARG A 48 -10.84 -32.71 -18.65
CA ARG A 48 -9.78 -33.32 -19.48
C ARG A 48 -9.70 -32.68 -20.87
N ARG A 49 -10.86 -32.36 -21.48
CA ARG A 49 -10.93 -31.67 -22.79
C ARG A 49 -10.33 -30.27 -22.71
N ILE A 50 -10.62 -29.48 -21.67
CA ILE A 50 -10.07 -28.14 -21.50
C ILE A 50 -8.55 -28.20 -21.39
N HIS A 51 -7.99 -29.04 -20.53
CA HIS A 51 -6.52 -29.22 -20.42
C HIS A 51 -5.90 -29.59 -21.77
N ARG A 52 -6.51 -30.56 -22.49
CA ARG A 52 -6.01 -30.97 -23.79
C ARG A 52 -6.02 -29.84 -24.83
N GLN A 53 -7.05 -29.01 -24.87
CA GLN A 53 -7.14 -27.87 -25.77
C GLN A 53 -6.02 -26.84 -25.53
N TYR A 54 -5.64 -26.59 -24.28
CA TYR A 54 -4.49 -25.74 -23.98
C TYR A 54 -3.15 -26.36 -24.36
N LEU A 55 -3.00 -27.67 -24.19
CA LEU A 55 -1.81 -28.42 -24.59
C LEU A 55 -1.65 -28.45 -26.13
N GLU A 56 -2.75 -28.64 -26.85
CA GLU A 56 -2.82 -28.56 -28.32
C GLU A 56 -2.54 -27.13 -28.83
N ALA A 57 -2.86 -26.11 -28.05
CA ALA A 57 -2.48 -24.74 -28.34
C ALA A 57 -0.99 -24.46 -28.10
N GLY A 58 -0.24 -25.40 -27.53
CA GLY A 58 1.21 -25.35 -27.33
C GLY A 58 1.67 -25.06 -25.90
N ALA A 59 0.77 -25.00 -24.91
CA ALA A 59 1.16 -24.93 -23.51
C ALA A 59 2.08 -26.11 -23.13
N LYS A 60 3.08 -25.84 -22.31
CA LYS A 60 4.01 -26.84 -21.77
C LYS A 60 3.91 -27.01 -20.26
N ALA A 61 3.02 -26.26 -19.66
CA ALA A 61 2.60 -26.40 -18.27
C ALA A 61 1.09 -26.15 -18.19
N VAL A 62 0.40 -26.97 -17.42
CA VAL A 62 -1.03 -26.81 -17.10
C VAL A 62 -1.20 -26.71 -15.59
N LYS A 63 -2.16 -25.90 -15.16
CA LYS A 63 -2.58 -25.76 -13.78
C LYS A 63 -3.70 -26.77 -13.51
N THR A 64 -3.71 -27.38 -12.32
CA THR A 64 -4.83 -28.20 -11.90
C THR A 64 -6.09 -27.33 -11.74
N ASN A 65 -7.28 -27.92 -11.94
CA ASN A 65 -8.54 -27.22 -11.68
C ASN A 65 -8.87 -27.27 -10.17
N THR A 66 -8.09 -26.51 -9.37
CA THR A 66 -8.13 -26.55 -7.89
C THR A 66 -7.98 -25.19 -7.23
N PHE A 67 -8.03 -24.10 -8.00
CA PHE A 67 -7.78 -22.73 -7.55
C PHE A 67 -8.58 -22.32 -6.31
N ALA A 68 -9.89 -22.62 -6.28
CA ALA A 68 -10.78 -22.21 -5.18
C ALA A 68 -10.95 -23.30 -4.10
N LEU A 69 -10.15 -24.38 -4.08
CA LEU A 69 -10.30 -25.47 -3.12
C LEU A 69 -9.73 -25.11 -1.74
N ASN A 70 -10.43 -24.23 -1.03
CA ASN A 70 -10.18 -23.87 0.36
C ASN A 70 -11.46 -24.03 1.21
N ALA A 71 -11.32 -23.98 2.54
CA ALA A 71 -12.43 -24.22 3.47
C ALA A 71 -13.55 -23.16 3.40
N GLN A 72 -13.26 -21.97 2.88
CA GLN A 72 -14.26 -20.89 2.76
C GLN A 72 -15.23 -21.15 1.60
N VAL A 73 -14.75 -21.73 0.49
CA VAL A 73 -15.57 -22.05 -0.69
C VAL A 73 -16.15 -23.46 -0.58
N PHE A 74 -15.35 -24.40 -0.07
CA PHE A 74 -15.73 -25.81 0.12
C PHE A 74 -15.51 -26.21 1.59
N PRO A 75 -16.49 -26.04 2.49
CA PRO A 75 -16.33 -26.32 3.92
C PRO A 75 -16.08 -27.81 4.23
N ASP A 76 -16.63 -28.73 3.43
CA ASP A 76 -16.43 -30.17 3.64
C ASP A 76 -15.02 -30.60 3.21
N GLU A 77 -14.22 -31.06 4.16
CA GLU A 77 -12.85 -31.53 3.95
C GLU A 77 -12.78 -32.75 3.01
N ARG A 78 -13.76 -33.66 3.11
CA ARG A 78 -13.80 -34.85 2.25
C ARG A 78 -14.12 -34.48 0.80
N GLU A 79 -15.03 -33.54 0.60
CA GLU A 79 -15.32 -32.98 -0.72
C GLU A 79 -14.06 -32.32 -1.30
N ARG A 80 -13.39 -31.42 -0.54
CA ARG A 80 -12.13 -30.77 -0.97
C ARG A 80 -11.08 -31.79 -1.37
N ALA A 81 -10.81 -32.78 -0.52
CA ALA A 81 -9.81 -33.80 -0.80
C ALA A 81 -10.13 -34.62 -2.05
N ARG A 82 -11.42 -34.94 -2.28
CA ARG A 82 -11.89 -35.63 -3.48
C ARG A 82 -11.68 -34.79 -4.73
N LEU A 83 -12.16 -33.54 -4.72
CA LEU A 83 -12.04 -32.61 -5.84
C LEU A 83 -10.58 -32.33 -6.21
N MET A 84 -9.72 -32.19 -5.22
CA MET A 84 -8.28 -31.97 -5.40
C MET A 84 -7.61 -33.19 -6.05
N ARG A 85 -7.90 -34.38 -5.56
CA ARG A 85 -7.35 -35.63 -6.12
C ARG A 85 -7.76 -35.81 -7.57
N GLU A 86 -9.07 -35.68 -7.88
CA GLU A 86 -9.57 -35.84 -9.25
C GLU A 86 -9.02 -34.76 -10.18
N GLY A 87 -8.98 -33.47 -9.74
CA GLY A 87 -8.39 -32.37 -10.51
C GLY A 87 -6.91 -32.60 -10.85
N TYR A 88 -6.13 -33.11 -9.89
CA TYR A 88 -4.72 -33.46 -10.13
C TYR A 88 -4.59 -34.61 -11.14
N HIS A 89 -5.35 -35.68 -11.00
CA HIS A 89 -5.28 -36.82 -11.92
C HIS A 89 -5.72 -36.46 -13.33
N LEU A 90 -6.81 -35.69 -13.50
CA LEU A 90 -7.29 -35.24 -14.81
C LEU A 90 -6.25 -34.38 -15.56
N ALA A 91 -5.58 -33.48 -14.82
CA ALA A 91 -4.51 -32.67 -15.39
C ALA A 91 -3.29 -33.54 -15.77
N ALA A 92 -2.90 -34.49 -14.90
CA ALA A 92 -1.78 -35.40 -15.13
C ALA A 92 -2.02 -36.32 -16.35
N GLU A 93 -3.20 -36.91 -16.45
CA GLU A 93 -3.60 -37.73 -17.60
C GLU A 93 -3.58 -36.92 -18.91
N ALA A 94 -4.09 -35.68 -18.89
CA ALA A 94 -4.12 -34.82 -20.06
C ALA A 94 -2.69 -34.39 -20.48
N ALA A 95 -1.81 -34.12 -19.52
CA ALA A 95 -0.46 -33.62 -19.75
C ALA A 95 0.54 -34.69 -20.23
N ALA A 96 0.36 -35.93 -19.80
CA ALA A 96 1.29 -37.05 -20.07
C ALA A 96 1.66 -37.22 -21.56
N PRO A 97 0.69 -37.24 -22.51
CA PRO A 97 1.02 -37.40 -23.95
C PRO A 97 1.84 -36.27 -24.54
N TYR A 98 1.85 -35.08 -23.89
CA TYR A 98 2.53 -33.86 -24.37
C TYR A 98 3.87 -33.62 -23.64
N GLY A 99 4.21 -34.46 -22.67
CA GLY A 99 5.37 -34.23 -21.79
C GLY A 99 5.31 -32.90 -21.07
N ALA A 100 4.10 -32.41 -20.78
CA ALA A 100 3.89 -31.13 -20.14
C ALA A 100 3.95 -31.24 -18.62
N LYS A 101 4.29 -30.13 -17.94
CA LYS A 101 4.33 -30.05 -16.49
C LYS A 101 2.93 -29.83 -15.92
N VAL A 102 2.64 -30.45 -14.80
CA VAL A 102 1.37 -30.24 -14.06
C VAL A 102 1.69 -29.45 -12.79
N PHE A 103 1.13 -28.26 -12.69
CA PHE A 103 1.25 -27.42 -11.51
C PHE A 103 0.05 -27.61 -10.59
N CYS A 104 0.34 -27.98 -9.35
CA CYS A 104 -0.62 -27.99 -8.24
C CYS A 104 -1.01 -26.54 -7.96
N ASP A 105 -2.19 -26.13 -8.41
CA ASP A 105 -2.65 -24.76 -8.36
C ASP A 105 -3.33 -24.46 -7.02
N ILE A 106 -2.79 -23.47 -6.29
CA ILE A 106 -3.24 -23.05 -4.97
C ILE A 106 -3.59 -21.56 -5.04
N GLY A 107 -4.88 -21.27 -5.09
CA GLY A 107 -5.39 -19.90 -5.13
C GLY A 107 -5.33 -19.18 -3.78
N PRO A 108 -5.74 -17.91 -3.73
CA PRO A 108 -5.71 -17.11 -2.51
C PRO A 108 -6.77 -17.57 -1.50
N VAL A 109 -6.42 -17.44 -0.22
CA VAL A 109 -7.36 -17.61 0.89
C VAL A 109 -7.70 -16.22 1.42
N ALA A 110 -8.99 -15.91 1.58
CA ALA A 110 -9.41 -14.61 2.11
C ALA A 110 -8.94 -14.44 3.56
N ASP A 111 -8.75 -13.17 3.98
CA ASP A 111 -8.33 -12.87 5.34
C ASP A 111 -9.39 -13.34 6.34
N GLY A 112 -8.96 -14.17 7.28
CA GLY A 112 -9.67 -14.60 8.46
C GLY A 112 -8.90 -14.14 9.72
N GLU A 113 -9.09 -14.87 10.82
CA GLU A 113 -8.25 -14.69 12.01
C GLU A 113 -6.79 -15.00 11.72
N THR A 114 -5.88 -14.38 12.48
CA THR A 114 -4.43 -14.55 12.32
C THR A 114 -4.03 -16.03 12.32
N GLY A 115 -3.33 -16.49 11.28
CA GLY A 115 -2.86 -17.87 11.13
C GLY A 115 -3.78 -18.80 10.31
N GLN A 116 -5.05 -18.45 10.07
CA GLN A 116 -5.96 -19.30 9.28
C GLN A 116 -5.50 -19.45 7.82
N ALA A 117 -4.96 -18.39 7.22
CA ALA A 117 -4.45 -18.45 5.85
C ALA A 117 -3.21 -19.34 5.74
N GLU A 118 -2.29 -19.29 6.70
CA GLU A 118 -1.10 -20.14 6.75
C GLU A 118 -1.45 -21.62 6.81
N GLU A 119 -2.41 -22.00 7.68
CA GLU A 119 -2.84 -23.38 7.83
C GLU A 119 -3.56 -23.90 6.57
N ALA A 120 -4.39 -23.05 5.91
CA ALA A 120 -5.05 -23.42 4.67
C ALA A 120 -4.05 -23.70 3.53
N TYR A 121 -2.98 -22.89 3.42
CA TYR A 121 -1.89 -23.13 2.45
C TYR A 121 -1.12 -24.41 2.78
N LEU A 122 -0.85 -24.68 4.06
CA LEU A 122 -0.22 -25.93 4.52
C LEU A 122 -1.07 -27.15 4.21
N GLU A 123 -2.38 -27.08 4.47
CA GLU A 123 -3.34 -28.17 4.16
C GLU A 123 -3.29 -28.50 2.66
N ALA A 124 -3.39 -27.48 1.79
CA ALA A 124 -3.34 -27.66 0.34
C ALA A 124 -1.99 -28.26 -0.12
N ALA A 125 -0.88 -27.74 0.37
CA ALA A 125 0.45 -28.24 0.05
C ALA A 125 0.62 -29.72 0.45
N ARG A 126 0.23 -30.08 1.66
CA ARG A 126 0.26 -31.46 2.16
C ARG A 126 -0.61 -32.40 1.35
N ALA A 127 -1.78 -31.95 0.93
CA ALA A 127 -2.68 -32.75 0.09
C ALA A 127 -2.03 -33.06 -1.26
N PHE A 128 -1.44 -32.09 -1.94
CA PHE A 128 -0.72 -32.32 -3.20
C PHE A 128 0.54 -33.15 -3.05
N LEU A 129 1.29 -32.98 -1.96
CA LEU A 129 2.45 -33.83 -1.67
C LEU A 129 2.05 -35.31 -1.54
N ARG A 130 0.93 -35.60 -0.89
CA ARG A 130 0.38 -36.98 -0.80
C ARG A 130 -0.02 -37.55 -2.17
N LEU A 131 -0.40 -36.70 -3.13
CA LEU A 131 -0.73 -37.11 -4.51
C LEU A 131 0.51 -37.23 -5.41
N GLY A 132 1.71 -36.94 -4.89
CA GLY A 132 2.95 -36.97 -5.66
C GLY A 132 3.21 -35.71 -6.48
N GLY A 133 2.58 -34.58 -6.12
CA GLY A 133 2.81 -33.29 -6.75
C GLY A 133 4.27 -32.83 -6.59
N THR A 134 4.88 -32.41 -7.68
CA THR A 134 6.28 -31.93 -7.74
C THR A 134 6.41 -30.52 -8.25
N HIS A 135 5.36 -29.93 -8.82
CA HIS A 135 5.34 -28.54 -9.27
C HIS A 135 4.16 -27.83 -8.62
N PHE A 136 4.43 -26.72 -7.95
CA PHE A 136 3.44 -25.96 -7.16
C PHE A 136 3.35 -24.54 -7.67
N LEU A 137 2.14 -24.02 -7.79
CA LEU A 137 1.87 -22.61 -8.11
C LEU A 137 0.95 -22.02 -7.03
N PHE A 138 1.45 -21.06 -6.29
CA PHE A 138 0.63 -20.16 -5.48
C PHE A 138 0.16 -19.02 -6.38
N GLU A 139 -1.07 -19.13 -6.91
CA GLU A 139 -1.60 -18.21 -7.93
C GLU A 139 -2.43 -17.08 -7.32
N THR A 140 -2.34 -15.87 -7.91
CA THR A 140 -3.21 -14.71 -7.56
C THR A 140 -3.03 -14.20 -6.12
N GLN A 141 -1.84 -14.30 -5.55
CA GLN A 141 -1.59 -13.95 -4.17
C GLN A 141 -1.54 -12.44 -3.95
N ALA A 142 -1.97 -11.96 -2.77
CA ALA A 142 -1.92 -10.56 -2.37
C ALA A 142 -0.76 -10.25 -1.39
N ASP A 143 -0.17 -11.29 -0.78
CA ASP A 143 0.93 -11.22 0.18
C ASP A 143 1.81 -12.47 0.06
N PHE A 144 3.09 -12.36 0.40
CA PHE A 144 4.02 -13.48 0.38
C PHE A 144 4.20 -14.14 1.76
N ALA A 145 4.04 -13.39 2.84
CA ALA A 145 4.35 -13.86 4.18
C ALA A 145 3.57 -15.14 4.58
N PRO A 146 2.24 -15.25 4.32
CA PRO A 146 1.47 -16.44 4.71
C PRO A 146 1.83 -17.72 3.94
N LEU A 147 2.55 -17.61 2.83
CA LEU A 147 2.93 -18.76 1.99
C LEU A 147 4.17 -19.49 2.52
N LYS A 148 5.02 -18.81 3.31
CA LYS A 148 6.33 -19.33 3.74
C LYS A 148 6.27 -20.68 4.44
N PRO A 149 5.35 -20.95 5.39
CA PRO A 149 5.25 -22.25 6.04
C PRO A 149 4.96 -23.39 5.05
N ALA A 150 4.03 -23.16 4.10
CA ALA A 150 3.68 -24.14 3.07
C ALA A 150 4.85 -24.40 2.11
N ILE A 151 5.56 -23.35 1.69
CA ILE A 151 6.75 -23.44 0.83
C ILE A 151 7.86 -24.23 1.53
N GLY A 152 8.12 -23.95 2.82
CA GLY A 152 9.07 -24.70 3.63
C GLY A 152 8.72 -26.20 3.78
N GLU A 153 7.44 -26.52 4.00
CA GLU A 153 6.93 -27.89 4.07
C GLU A 153 7.14 -28.64 2.73
N ILE A 154 6.84 -27.99 1.60
CA ILE A 154 7.06 -28.55 0.25
C ILE A 154 8.54 -28.87 0.06
N ALA A 155 9.44 -27.95 0.34
CA ALA A 155 10.87 -28.15 0.18
C ALA A 155 11.42 -29.26 1.09
N ALA A 156 10.93 -29.34 2.33
CA ALA A 156 11.35 -30.37 3.28
C ALA A 156 10.90 -31.78 2.87
N LYS A 157 9.69 -31.91 2.28
CA LYS A 157 9.12 -33.21 1.90
C LYS A 157 9.43 -33.63 0.47
N CYS A 158 9.69 -32.68 -0.42
CA CYS A 158 10.02 -32.91 -1.83
C CYS A 158 11.17 -31.97 -2.24
N PRO A 159 12.43 -32.32 -1.96
CA PRO A 159 13.58 -31.44 -2.24
C PRO A 159 13.72 -31.03 -3.72
N ASP A 160 13.22 -31.83 -4.65
CA ASP A 160 13.24 -31.56 -6.09
C ASP A 160 11.97 -30.83 -6.57
N ALA A 161 11.10 -30.35 -5.65
CA ALA A 161 9.90 -29.63 -6.02
C ALA A 161 10.24 -28.30 -6.70
N PHE A 162 9.45 -27.95 -7.70
CA PHE A 162 9.48 -26.65 -8.35
C PHE A 162 8.36 -25.76 -7.80
N VAL A 163 8.70 -24.69 -7.11
CA VAL A 163 7.71 -23.77 -6.53
C VAL A 163 7.69 -22.46 -7.31
N ALA A 164 6.51 -22.05 -7.74
CA ALA A 164 6.22 -20.78 -8.41
C ALA A 164 5.21 -19.97 -7.60
N VAL A 165 5.35 -18.65 -7.61
CA VAL A 165 4.44 -17.72 -6.93
C VAL A 165 4.03 -16.59 -7.86
N SER A 166 2.74 -16.33 -8.03
CA SER A 166 2.26 -15.18 -8.78
C SER A 166 1.34 -14.29 -7.95
N PHE A 167 1.52 -12.99 -8.14
CA PHE A 167 0.79 -11.96 -7.42
C PHE A 167 -0.23 -11.26 -8.31
N ALA A 168 -1.39 -10.95 -7.73
CA ALA A 168 -2.42 -10.15 -8.37
C ALA A 168 -2.31 -8.71 -7.89
N VAL A 169 -2.10 -7.78 -8.84
CA VAL A 169 -1.94 -6.36 -8.54
C VAL A 169 -2.72 -5.49 -9.50
N SER A 170 -3.14 -4.31 -9.03
CA SER A 170 -3.78 -3.28 -9.85
C SER A 170 -2.82 -2.75 -10.93
N GLN A 171 -3.33 -1.92 -11.84
CA GLN A 171 -2.53 -1.24 -12.86
C GLN A 171 -1.41 -0.37 -12.26
N ASP A 172 -1.63 0.12 -11.05
CA ASP A 172 -0.66 0.89 -10.27
C ASP A 172 0.40 0.04 -9.56
N GLY A 173 0.26 -1.29 -9.64
CA GLY A 173 1.22 -2.24 -9.08
C GLY A 173 1.00 -2.59 -7.61
N TYR A 174 -0.17 -2.30 -7.03
CA TYR A 174 -0.47 -2.65 -5.64
C TYR A 174 -1.41 -3.84 -5.54
N SER A 175 -1.12 -4.77 -4.63
CA SER A 175 -2.02 -5.86 -4.26
C SER A 175 -3.21 -5.35 -3.45
N GLN A 176 -4.24 -6.18 -3.25
CA GLN A 176 -5.38 -5.84 -2.38
C GLN A 176 -4.97 -5.53 -0.94
N LYS A 177 -3.84 -6.05 -0.48
CA LYS A 177 -3.25 -5.75 0.83
C LYS A 177 -2.32 -4.53 0.84
N GLY A 178 -2.27 -3.77 -0.24
CA GLY A 178 -1.47 -2.55 -0.34
C GLY A 178 0.04 -2.80 -0.55
N HIS A 179 0.48 -4.03 -0.77
CA HIS A 179 1.87 -4.33 -1.05
C HIS A 179 2.22 -4.03 -2.49
N PHE A 180 3.37 -3.38 -2.69
CA PHE A 180 3.85 -3.04 -4.02
C PHE A 180 4.47 -4.28 -4.71
N TYR A 181 4.15 -4.51 -5.96
CA TYR A 181 4.50 -5.73 -6.71
C TYR A 181 6.01 -6.04 -6.73
N ARG A 182 6.87 -5.01 -6.77
CA ARG A 182 8.32 -5.22 -6.74
C ARG A 182 8.76 -5.85 -5.43
N ALA A 183 8.27 -5.34 -4.31
CA ALA A 183 8.58 -5.89 -3.00
C ALA A 183 8.09 -7.33 -2.85
N LEU A 184 6.90 -7.64 -3.36
CA LEU A 184 6.35 -8.99 -3.35
C LEU A 184 7.21 -9.96 -4.19
N ILE A 185 7.58 -9.56 -5.41
CA ILE A 185 8.41 -10.39 -6.30
C ILE A 185 9.82 -10.56 -5.72
N GLU A 186 10.40 -9.49 -5.17
CA GLU A 186 11.72 -9.53 -4.54
C GLU A 186 11.73 -10.45 -3.31
N GLN A 187 10.73 -10.36 -2.43
CA GLN A 187 10.58 -11.26 -1.29
C GLN A 187 10.45 -12.72 -1.74
N ALA A 188 9.63 -13.00 -2.76
CA ALA A 188 9.46 -14.35 -3.28
C ALA A 188 10.76 -14.89 -3.90
N LEU A 189 11.44 -14.10 -4.72
CA LEU A 189 12.69 -14.52 -5.39
C LEU A 189 13.87 -14.65 -4.43
N SER A 190 13.86 -13.90 -3.31
CA SER A 190 14.87 -14.01 -2.24
C SER A 190 14.69 -15.27 -1.39
N CYS A 191 13.54 -15.93 -1.44
CA CYS A 191 13.30 -17.23 -0.79
C CYS A 191 14.00 -18.33 -1.63
N PRO A 192 14.95 -19.08 -1.05
CA PRO A 192 15.70 -20.09 -1.82
C PRO A 192 14.81 -21.15 -2.48
N GLU A 193 13.74 -21.52 -1.81
CA GLU A 193 12.79 -22.56 -2.20
C GLU A 193 11.82 -22.12 -3.31
N VAL A 194 11.73 -20.83 -3.60
CA VAL A 194 10.95 -20.31 -4.73
C VAL A 194 11.80 -20.28 -5.99
N HIS A 195 11.36 -20.93 -7.03
CA HIS A 195 12.07 -21.10 -8.29
C HIS A 195 11.67 -20.11 -9.38
N MET A 196 10.44 -19.57 -9.30
CA MET A 196 9.89 -18.62 -10.26
C MET A 196 8.87 -17.71 -9.57
N ALA A 197 8.87 -16.41 -9.90
CA ALA A 197 7.83 -15.49 -9.44
C ALA A 197 7.33 -14.59 -10.56
N GLY A 198 6.15 -13.97 -10.38
CA GLY A 198 5.61 -13.06 -11.38
C GLY A 198 4.26 -12.47 -11.02
N LEU A 199 3.55 -12.05 -12.07
CA LEU A 199 2.24 -11.43 -11.95
C LEU A 199 1.19 -12.21 -12.76
N ASN A 200 -0.02 -12.27 -12.23
CA ASN A 200 -1.17 -12.82 -12.94
C ASN A 200 -2.45 -12.05 -12.61
N CYS A 201 -3.47 -12.25 -13.44
CA CYS A 201 -4.81 -11.69 -13.25
C CYS A 201 -4.85 -10.13 -13.17
N VAL A 202 -6.02 -9.57 -12.86
CA VAL A 202 -6.35 -8.14 -12.66
C VAL A 202 -6.02 -7.25 -13.85
N CYS A 203 -4.79 -7.29 -14.37
CA CYS A 203 -4.33 -6.46 -15.49
C CYS A 203 -4.44 -7.18 -16.84
N GLY A 204 -4.77 -6.41 -17.89
CA GLY A 204 -4.59 -6.84 -19.27
C GLY A 204 -3.11 -6.82 -19.70
N PRO A 205 -2.79 -7.32 -20.93
CA PRO A 205 -1.40 -7.56 -21.35
C PRO A 205 -0.53 -6.31 -21.42
N VAL A 206 -1.10 -5.14 -21.71
CA VAL A 206 -0.34 -3.87 -21.82
C VAL A 206 0.12 -3.38 -20.45
N HIS A 207 -0.79 -3.28 -19.48
CA HIS A 207 -0.45 -2.80 -18.14
C HIS A 207 0.47 -3.80 -17.42
N MET A 208 0.21 -5.10 -17.56
CA MET A 208 1.14 -6.10 -17.02
C MET A 208 2.53 -5.98 -17.66
N ALA A 209 2.61 -5.74 -18.98
CA ALA A 209 3.89 -5.51 -19.64
C ALA A 209 4.62 -4.26 -19.14
N GLU A 210 3.90 -3.21 -18.74
CA GLU A 210 4.49 -2.02 -18.14
C GLU A 210 5.08 -2.30 -16.76
N LEU A 211 4.35 -3.02 -15.92
CA LEU A 211 4.84 -3.43 -14.60
C LEU A 211 6.06 -4.34 -14.73
N MET A 212 5.98 -5.37 -15.56
CA MET A 212 7.06 -6.34 -15.75
C MET A 212 8.35 -5.72 -16.32
N ARG A 213 8.24 -4.69 -17.18
CA ARG A 213 9.42 -3.97 -17.73
C ARG A 213 10.17 -3.16 -16.67
N ARG A 214 9.49 -2.72 -15.63
CA ARG A 214 10.08 -1.92 -14.55
C ARG A 214 10.76 -2.76 -13.46
N LEU A 215 10.63 -4.09 -13.48
CA LEU A 215 11.34 -4.96 -12.55
C LEU A 215 12.86 -4.94 -12.80
N PRO A 216 13.70 -5.00 -11.76
CA PRO A 216 15.14 -5.18 -11.92
C PRO A 216 15.48 -6.50 -12.61
N GLU A 217 16.71 -6.67 -13.07
CA GLU A 217 17.19 -7.96 -13.55
C GLU A 217 17.22 -8.97 -12.40
N THR A 218 16.85 -10.22 -12.67
CA THR A 218 16.74 -11.29 -11.69
C THR A 218 17.42 -12.55 -12.21
N ASP A 219 18.02 -13.34 -11.31
CA ASP A 219 18.66 -14.61 -11.66
C ASP A 219 17.66 -15.76 -11.81
N LYS A 220 16.50 -15.65 -11.20
CA LYS A 220 15.41 -16.62 -11.27
C LYS A 220 14.41 -16.24 -12.37
N PRO A 221 13.75 -17.21 -13.03
CA PRO A 221 12.74 -16.96 -14.03
C PRO A 221 11.58 -16.11 -13.53
N LEU A 222 11.06 -15.26 -14.42
CA LEU A 222 9.82 -14.53 -14.21
C LEU A 222 8.67 -15.13 -15.00
N MET A 223 7.42 -14.88 -14.57
CA MET A 223 6.21 -15.24 -15.30
C MET A 223 5.23 -14.08 -15.42
N ALA A 224 4.46 -14.05 -16.51
CA ALA A 224 3.41 -13.07 -16.77
C ALA A 224 2.17 -13.78 -17.36
N MET A 225 1.06 -13.73 -16.64
CA MET A 225 -0.20 -14.37 -17.02
C MET A 225 -1.36 -13.34 -16.91
N PRO A 226 -1.47 -12.39 -17.84
CA PRO A 226 -2.50 -11.35 -17.82
C PRO A 226 -3.90 -11.90 -18.12
N ASN A 227 -4.91 -11.11 -17.79
CA ASN A 227 -6.28 -11.31 -18.29
C ASN A 227 -6.35 -11.00 -19.79
N ALA A 228 -7.34 -11.54 -20.48
CA ALA A 228 -7.61 -11.22 -21.89
C ALA A 228 -7.85 -9.71 -22.13
N GLY A 229 -8.18 -8.99 -21.08
CA GLY A 229 -8.42 -7.55 -21.02
C GLY A 229 -9.10 -7.21 -19.71
N TYR A 230 -9.80 -6.09 -19.68
CA TYR A 230 -10.64 -5.73 -18.53
C TYR A 230 -12.05 -6.30 -18.73
N PRO A 231 -12.65 -6.86 -17.68
CA PRO A 231 -14.00 -7.41 -17.77
C PRO A 231 -15.04 -6.31 -17.97
N SER A 232 -16.05 -6.59 -18.78
CA SER A 232 -17.28 -5.81 -18.86
C SER A 232 -18.38 -6.54 -18.09
N GLN A 233 -19.18 -5.80 -17.32
CA GLN A 233 -20.35 -6.37 -16.64
C GLN A 233 -21.63 -6.04 -17.42
N VAL A 234 -22.36 -7.07 -17.82
CA VAL A 234 -23.65 -6.95 -18.50
C VAL A 234 -24.66 -7.87 -17.80
N GLY A 235 -25.72 -7.30 -17.26
CA GLY A 235 -26.76 -8.05 -16.56
C GLY A 235 -26.25 -8.87 -15.35
N GLY A 236 -25.25 -8.34 -14.61
CA GLY A 236 -24.63 -9.01 -13.47
C GLY A 236 -23.61 -10.09 -13.85
N ARG A 237 -23.33 -10.29 -15.13
CA ARG A 237 -22.37 -11.27 -15.62
C ARG A 237 -21.10 -10.61 -16.13
N THR A 238 -19.97 -11.28 -15.92
CA THR A 238 -18.63 -10.82 -16.32
C THR A 238 -18.29 -11.39 -17.70
N PHE A 239 -17.98 -10.51 -18.66
CA PHE A 239 -17.58 -10.88 -20.01
C PHE A 239 -16.19 -10.30 -20.33
N PHE A 240 -15.42 -11.05 -21.12
CA PHE A 240 -14.17 -10.60 -21.73
C PHE A 240 -14.33 -10.52 -23.23
N GLN A 241 -13.73 -9.49 -23.86
CA GLN A 241 -13.73 -9.37 -25.30
C GLN A 241 -12.79 -10.41 -25.93
N ASP A 242 -13.18 -10.95 -27.08
CA ASP A 242 -12.27 -11.77 -27.88
C ASP A 242 -11.21 -10.88 -28.53
N ASN A 243 -9.97 -10.99 -28.05
CA ASN A 243 -8.83 -10.18 -28.50
C ASN A 243 -7.55 -11.01 -28.63
N ALA A 244 -7.65 -12.29 -28.93
CA ALA A 244 -6.53 -13.24 -28.92
C ALA A 244 -5.33 -12.78 -29.74
N ALA A 245 -5.55 -12.13 -30.90
CA ALA A 245 -4.47 -11.59 -31.73
C ALA A 245 -3.72 -10.46 -31.03
N TYR A 246 -4.45 -9.46 -30.51
CA TYR A 246 -3.87 -8.34 -29.76
C TYR A 246 -3.14 -8.82 -28.50
N PHE A 247 -3.75 -9.71 -27.74
CA PHE A 247 -3.15 -10.33 -26.56
C PHE A 247 -1.82 -10.99 -26.89
N GLY A 248 -1.79 -11.83 -27.95
CA GLY A 248 -0.61 -12.54 -28.38
C GLY A 248 0.53 -11.61 -28.80
N GLU A 249 0.24 -10.55 -29.57
CA GLU A 249 1.22 -9.54 -29.96
C GLU A 249 1.86 -8.83 -28.76
N LYS A 250 1.04 -8.36 -27.80
CA LYS A 250 1.52 -7.62 -26.63
C LYS A 250 2.37 -8.49 -25.71
N LEU A 251 1.94 -9.73 -25.46
CA LEU A 251 2.65 -10.64 -24.58
C LEU A 251 3.95 -11.16 -25.24
N ALA A 252 3.93 -11.43 -26.55
CA ALA A 252 5.13 -11.78 -27.29
C ALA A 252 6.17 -10.64 -27.32
N ALA A 253 5.72 -9.40 -27.51
CA ALA A 253 6.58 -8.22 -27.46
C ALA A 253 7.22 -8.01 -26.08
N LEU A 254 6.52 -8.35 -24.99
CA LEU A 254 7.08 -8.36 -23.65
C LEU A 254 8.16 -9.44 -23.52
N ALA A 255 7.86 -10.68 -23.87
CA ALA A 255 8.77 -11.82 -23.76
C ALA A 255 10.03 -11.66 -24.64
N ALA A 256 9.93 -10.94 -25.76
CA ALA A 256 11.07 -10.61 -26.63
C ALA A 256 12.06 -9.63 -25.98
N LYS A 257 11.55 -8.72 -25.15
CA LYS A 257 12.38 -7.73 -24.40
C LYS A 257 12.98 -8.31 -23.13
N ARG A 258 12.24 -9.20 -22.48
CA ARG A 258 12.64 -9.86 -21.26
C ARG A 258 12.20 -11.33 -21.27
N PRO A 259 13.13 -12.29 -21.36
CA PRO A 259 12.80 -13.71 -21.33
C PRO A 259 12.03 -14.07 -20.05
N MET A 260 10.84 -14.64 -20.23
CA MET A 260 9.96 -15.06 -19.12
C MET A 260 9.03 -16.18 -19.59
N VAL A 261 8.42 -16.84 -18.63
CA VAL A 261 7.31 -17.76 -18.88
C VAL A 261 6.04 -16.93 -19.08
N VAL A 262 5.29 -17.20 -20.12
CA VAL A 262 4.03 -16.52 -20.42
C VAL A 262 2.84 -17.44 -20.16
N GLY A 263 1.66 -16.89 -20.01
CA GLY A 263 0.42 -17.65 -19.88
C GLY A 263 -0.77 -16.72 -19.96
N GLY A 264 -1.93 -17.20 -19.54
CA GLY A 264 -3.14 -16.40 -19.46
C GLY A 264 -3.88 -16.58 -18.16
N CYS A 265 -4.68 -15.59 -17.78
CA CYS A 265 -5.62 -15.64 -16.67
C CYS A 265 -7.04 -15.33 -17.18
N CYS A 266 -7.91 -14.77 -16.39
CA CYS A 266 -9.33 -14.59 -16.71
C CYS A 266 -9.61 -14.10 -18.13
N GLY A 267 -10.61 -14.72 -18.77
CA GLY A 267 -11.02 -14.43 -20.15
C GLY A 267 -10.15 -15.02 -21.24
N THR A 268 -8.98 -15.59 -20.92
CA THR A 268 -8.13 -16.21 -21.95
C THR A 268 -8.64 -17.62 -22.32
N THR A 269 -8.44 -18.00 -23.56
CA THR A 269 -8.83 -19.27 -24.16
C THR A 269 -7.60 -19.95 -24.81
N PRO A 270 -7.68 -21.20 -25.26
CA PRO A 270 -6.60 -21.84 -26.00
C PRO A 270 -6.09 -21.03 -27.19
N GLU A 271 -6.96 -20.24 -27.85
CA GLU A 271 -6.56 -19.38 -28.97
C GLU A 271 -5.60 -18.27 -28.54
N HIS A 272 -5.78 -17.68 -27.36
CA HIS A 272 -4.88 -16.69 -26.80
C HIS A 272 -3.47 -17.26 -26.62
N ILE A 273 -3.34 -18.47 -26.10
CA ILE A 273 -2.04 -19.15 -25.92
C ILE A 273 -1.42 -19.47 -27.28
N ARG A 274 -2.20 -19.99 -28.23
CA ARG A 274 -1.73 -20.32 -29.61
C ARG A 274 -1.19 -19.08 -30.29
N ARG A 275 -1.92 -17.96 -30.27
CA ARG A 275 -1.51 -16.67 -30.84
C ARG A 275 -0.24 -16.14 -30.22
N THR A 276 -0.17 -16.19 -28.89
CA THR A 276 1.03 -15.74 -28.14
C THR A 276 2.27 -16.50 -28.63
N LEU A 277 2.21 -17.82 -28.65
CA LEU A 277 3.34 -18.65 -29.07
C LEU A 277 3.71 -18.46 -30.57
N ALA A 278 2.72 -18.27 -31.43
CA ALA A 278 2.94 -17.96 -32.85
C ALA A 278 3.66 -16.60 -33.00
N CYS A 279 3.20 -15.56 -32.30
CA CYS A 279 3.85 -14.24 -32.32
C CYS A 279 5.27 -14.30 -31.73
N MET A 280 5.50 -15.07 -30.66
CA MET A 280 6.84 -15.26 -30.07
C MET A 280 7.80 -15.93 -31.06
N ALA A 281 7.34 -16.89 -31.86
CA ALA A 281 8.14 -17.52 -32.91
C ALA A 281 8.53 -16.52 -34.00
N GLN A 282 7.61 -15.67 -34.44
CA GLN A 282 7.84 -14.65 -35.48
C GLN A 282 8.76 -13.53 -34.99
N THR A 283 8.62 -13.09 -33.72
CA THR A 283 9.42 -11.99 -33.13
C THR A 283 10.91 -12.37 -33.04
N ARG A 284 11.25 -13.64 -32.98
CA ARG A 284 12.64 -14.12 -33.02
C ARG A 284 13.33 -13.86 -34.35
N THR A 285 12.59 -13.74 -35.43
CA THR A 285 13.11 -13.52 -36.79
C THR A 285 13.17 -12.06 -37.20
N ALA A 286 12.38 -11.18 -36.58
CA ALA A 286 12.34 -9.76 -36.88
C ALA A 286 13.21 -8.94 -35.90
N ARG A 287 14.22 -8.24 -36.43
CA ARG A 287 14.98 -7.22 -35.69
C ARG A 287 14.05 -6.04 -35.34
N VAL A 288 13.71 -5.84 -34.08
CA VAL A 288 12.97 -4.66 -33.65
C VAL A 288 13.90 -3.45 -33.71
N GLN A 289 13.67 -2.53 -34.62
CA GLN A 289 14.18 -1.17 -34.57
C GLN A 289 13.49 -0.47 -33.39
N GLY A 290 14.28 0.10 -32.48
CA GLY A 290 13.76 0.73 -31.28
C GLY A 290 12.94 1.98 -31.62
N ALA A 291 11.73 2.07 -31.07
CA ALA A 291 10.99 3.31 -31.00
C ALA A 291 11.76 4.31 -30.11
N PRO A 292 11.80 5.60 -30.46
CA PRO A 292 12.45 6.61 -29.64
C PRO A 292 11.78 6.66 -28.25
N ALA A 293 12.61 6.85 -27.20
CA ALA A 293 12.12 7.10 -25.86
C ALA A 293 11.28 8.39 -25.85
N PRO A 294 10.15 8.43 -25.11
CA PRO A 294 9.38 9.66 -24.99
C PRO A 294 10.23 10.75 -24.37
N GLU A 295 10.14 11.97 -24.92
CA GLU A 295 10.81 13.15 -24.39
C GLU A 295 10.47 13.33 -22.90
N VAL A 296 11.52 13.52 -22.10
CA VAL A 296 11.42 13.78 -20.66
C VAL A 296 10.77 15.16 -20.48
N ARG A 297 9.52 15.20 -20.07
CA ARG A 297 8.87 16.42 -19.57
C ARG A 297 9.66 16.94 -18.37
N LYS A 298 9.73 18.27 -18.22
CA LYS A 298 10.38 18.93 -17.08
C LYS A 298 9.91 18.26 -15.77
N LYS A 299 10.84 17.62 -15.09
CA LYS A 299 10.63 17.06 -13.75
C LYS A 299 10.48 18.22 -12.76
N ALA A 300 9.67 18.01 -11.70
CA ALA A 300 9.67 18.92 -10.55
C ALA A 300 11.13 19.08 -10.06
N ALA A 301 11.48 20.31 -9.64
CA ALA A 301 12.83 20.56 -9.14
C ALA A 301 13.18 19.60 -7.98
N PRO A 302 14.38 19.00 -7.98
CA PRO A 302 14.82 18.17 -6.85
C PRO A 302 14.70 18.96 -5.56
N GLY A 303 14.10 18.39 -4.54
CA GLY A 303 13.89 19.03 -3.25
C GLY A 303 14.09 18.06 -2.10
N VAL A 304 14.66 18.54 -1.02
CA VAL A 304 14.87 17.78 0.22
C VAL A 304 13.92 18.33 1.29
N SER A 305 13.24 17.45 2.00
CA SER A 305 12.36 17.81 3.11
C SER A 305 13.13 18.61 4.18
N VAL A 306 12.44 19.52 4.87
CA VAL A 306 12.99 20.20 6.04
C VAL A 306 13.37 19.23 7.15
N PHE A 307 12.68 18.08 7.25
CA PHE A 307 12.96 17.04 8.24
C PHE A 307 14.20 16.19 7.93
N ASP A 308 14.64 16.15 6.68
CA ASP A 308 15.86 15.44 6.27
C ASP A 308 17.13 16.31 6.34
N ARG A 309 16.97 17.61 6.67
CA ARG A 309 18.09 18.54 6.87
C ARG A 309 18.61 18.47 8.30
N ASP A 310 19.87 18.77 8.50
CA ASP A 310 20.43 18.98 9.85
C ASP A 310 19.88 20.28 10.44
N TRP A 311 19.43 20.20 11.68
CA TRP A 311 18.90 21.35 12.40
C TRP A 311 19.96 21.88 13.39
N THR A 312 20.49 23.06 13.09
CA THR A 312 21.43 23.76 13.99
C THR A 312 20.73 24.45 15.16
N LYS A 313 19.40 24.65 15.04
CA LYS A 313 18.52 25.21 16.08
C LYS A 313 17.19 24.48 16.08
N LYS A 314 16.47 24.55 17.19
CA LYS A 314 15.10 24.04 17.27
C LYS A 314 14.20 24.75 16.25
N ARG A 315 13.42 23.95 15.50
CA ARG A 315 12.46 24.47 14.54
C ARG A 315 11.11 24.68 15.20
N VAL A 316 10.37 25.66 14.71
CA VAL A 316 9.03 26.00 15.17
C VAL A 316 8.03 25.73 14.04
N ALA A 317 7.18 24.71 14.24
CA ALA A 317 6.05 24.43 13.41
C ALA A 317 4.77 25.01 14.06
N VAL A 318 3.94 25.68 13.30
CA VAL A 318 2.66 26.19 13.81
C VAL A 318 1.51 25.64 13.01
N GLU A 319 0.47 25.12 13.71
CA GLU A 319 -0.73 24.59 13.08
C GLU A 319 -1.76 25.68 12.80
N LEU A 320 -2.26 25.66 11.57
CA LEU A 320 -3.43 26.41 11.17
C LEU A 320 -4.48 25.48 10.55
N ASP A 321 -5.72 25.68 10.94
CA ASP A 321 -6.86 25.00 10.34
C ASP A 321 -7.19 25.56 8.95
N PRO A 322 -7.42 24.72 7.94
CA PRO A 322 -7.97 25.18 6.66
C PRO A 322 -9.33 25.87 6.82
N PRO A 323 -9.75 26.72 5.86
CA PRO A 323 -11.06 27.34 5.90
C PRO A 323 -12.21 26.33 5.77
N THR A 324 -13.39 26.72 6.28
CA THR A 324 -14.65 25.96 6.15
C THR A 324 -15.48 26.40 4.95
N ASP A 325 -15.03 27.43 4.25
CA ASP A 325 -15.64 28.05 3.08
C ASP A 325 -14.60 28.34 2.01
N ALA A 326 -14.94 29.11 0.99
CA ALA A 326 -14.03 29.44 -0.10
C ALA A 326 -13.11 30.65 0.17
N ASP A 327 -13.18 31.26 1.37
CA ASP A 327 -12.32 32.39 1.74
C ASP A 327 -11.02 31.93 2.37
N PHE A 328 -9.92 32.07 1.63
CA PHE A 328 -8.56 31.74 2.08
C PHE A 328 -7.82 32.93 2.70
N ALA A 329 -8.38 34.14 2.67
CA ALA A 329 -7.70 35.33 3.19
C ALA A 329 -7.31 35.19 4.67
N PRO A 330 -8.18 34.72 5.59
CA PRO A 330 -7.80 34.56 7.00
C PRO A 330 -6.67 33.55 7.23
N LEU A 331 -6.60 32.48 6.43
CA LEU A 331 -5.49 31.51 6.49
C LEU A 331 -4.17 32.16 6.07
N LEU A 332 -4.17 32.92 4.97
CA LEU A 332 -2.98 33.61 4.44
C LEU A 332 -2.51 34.74 5.37
N GLU A 333 -3.42 35.50 5.96
CA GLU A 333 -3.10 36.53 6.97
C GLU A 333 -2.45 35.89 8.20
N GLY A 334 -3.02 34.79 8.71
CA GLY A 334 -2.45 34.01 9.81
C GLY A 334 -1.07 33.48 9.46
N ALA A 335 -0.87 32.94 8.26
CA ALA A 335 0.39 32.44 7.77
C ALA A 335 1.48 33.54 7.75
N ARG A 336 1.16 34.71 7.19
CA ARG A 336 2.09 35.86 7.15
C ARG A 336 2.44 36.38 8.54
N ALA A 337 1.48 36.44 9.45
CA ALA A 337 1.71 36.85 10.83
C ALA A 337 2.65 35.89 11.58
N LEU A 338 2.47 34.59 11.41
CA LEU A 338 3.32 33.57 12.01
C LEU A 338 4.74 33.54 11.38
N GLN A 339 4.82 33.75 10.07
CA GLN A 339 6.10 33.91 9.37
C GLN A 339 6.89 35.11 9.92
N ALA A 340 6.24 36.25 10.07
CA ALA A 340 6.83 37.45 10.66
C ALA A 340 7.27 37.25 12.11
N ALA A 341 6.57 36.39 12.88
CA ALA A 341 6.92 36.01 14.22
C ALA A 341 8.05 34.95 14.31
N GLY A 342 8.54 34.43 13.18
CA GLY A 342 9.66 33.50 13.14
C GLY A 342 9.28 32.01 13.11
N ALA A 343 8.07 31.66 12.71
CA ALA A 343 7.69 30.27 12.46
C ALA A 343 8.51 29.72 11.26
N ASP A 344 9.08 28.53 11.41
CA ASP A 344 9.87 27.89 10.35
C ASP A 344 9.00 27.14 9.33
N LEU A 345 7.87 26.57 9.77
CA LEU A 345 6.91 25.89 8.89
C LEU A 345 5.49 25.96 9.43
N LEU A 346 4.52 25.85 8.55
CA LEU A 346 3.11 25.73 8.92
C LEU A 346 2.61 24.30 8.74
N THR A 347 1.91 23.77 9.73
CA THR A 347 1.18 22.52 9.58
C THR A 347 -0.29 22.84 9.27
N ILE A 348 -0.88 22.07 8.37
CA ILE A 348 -2.25 22.28 7.90
C ILE A 348 -3.06 21.02 8.20
N ALA A 349 -4.01 21.13 9.12
CA ALA A 349 -4.83 20.01 9.58
C ALA A 349 -5.72 19.45 8.46
N ASP A 350 -6.01 18.14 8.48
CA ASP A 350 -6.93 17.48 7.52
C ASP A 350 -8.27 17.17 8.18
N SER A 351 -9.20 18.13 8.05
CA SER A 351 -10.57 18.03 8.58
C SER A 351 -10.65 17.57 10.05
N PRO A 352 -10.06 18.34 10.99
CA PRO A 352 -10.01 17.98 12.40
C PRO A 352 -11.41 17.82 12.97
N LEU A 353 -11.54 16.91 13.96
CA LEU A 353 -12.82 16.50 14.56
C LEU A 353 -13.86 16.00 13.55
N ALA A 354 -13.41 15.44 12.44
CA ALA A 354 -14.25 14.97 11.33
C ALA A 354 -15.18 16.05 10.73
N ARG A 355 -14.84 17.33 10.87
CA ARG A 355 -15.60 18.45 10.28
C ARG A 355 -14.99 18.83 8.94
N THR A 356 -15.82 18.93 7.91
CA THR A 356 -15.40 19.29 6.55
C THR A 356 -14.67 20.65 6.54
N ARG A 357 -13.49 20.64 5.91
CA ARG A 357 -12.68 21.83 5.64
C ARG A 357 -12.09 21.73 4.24
N ALA A 358 -11.48 22.82 3.76
CA ALA A 358 -10.70 22.79 2.54
C ALA A 358 -9.60 21.72 2.63
N ASN A 359 -9.27 21.08 1.51
CA ASN A 359 -8.25 20.03 1.45
C ASN A 359 -6.90 20.52 2.01
N SER A 360 -6.27 19.73 2.88
CA SER A 360 -5.05 20.10 3.58
C SER A 360 -3.86 20.32 2.63
N ILE A 361 -3.69 19.47 1.62
CA ILE A 361 -2.60 19.57 0.63
C ILE A 361 -2.81 20.78 -0.28
N LEU A 362 -4.04 21.02 -0.76
CA LEU A 362 -4.35 22.20 -1.56
C LEU A 362 -4.12 23.49 -0.76
N SER A 363 -4.58 23.53 0.50
CA SER A 363 -4.35 24.67 1.40
C SER A 363 -2.87 24.92 1.65
N ALA A 364 -2.10 23.86 1.88
CA ALA A 364 -0.65 23.92 2.03
C ALA A 364 0.05 24.46 0.76
N ALA A 365 -0.38 24.00 -0.43
CA ALA A 365 0.15 24.49 -1.69
C ALA A 365 -0.12 25.99 -1.90
N ILE A 366 -1.33 26.46 -1.57
CA ILE A 366 -1.69 27.87 -1.62
C ILE A 366 -0.81 28.69 -0.67
N VAL A 367 -0.70 28.28 0.60
CA VAL A 367 0.15 28.95 1.60
C VAL A 367 1.60 29.01 1.11
N LYS A 368 2.16 27.89 0.62
CA LYS A 368 3.54 27.84 0.14
C LYS A 368 3.79 28.79 -1.04
N ARG A 369 2.87 28.88 -2.00
CA ARG A 369 2.97 29.79 -3.14
C ARG A 369 2.90 31.25 -2.74
N GLU A 370 1.98 31.58 -1.82
CA GLU A 370 1.69 32.97 -1.44
C GLU A 370 2.67 33.54 -0.41
N THR A 371 3.32 32.68 0.38
CA THR A 371 4.20 33.12 1.48
C THR A 371 5.64 32.65 1.34
N GLY A 372 5.92 31.63 0.52
CA GLY A 372 7.23 30.97 0.44
C GLY A 372 7.56 30.08 1.66
N MET A 373 6.67 29.97 2.66
CA MET A 373 6.94 29.18 3.85
C MET A 373 6.99 27.68 3.52
N GLU A 374 7.77 26.94 4.30
CA GLU A 374 7.66 25.49 4.32
C GLU A 374 6.33 25.06 4.96
N VAL A 375 5.74 24.00 4.44
CA VAL A 375 4.43 23.51 4.87
C VAL A 375 4.46 22.02 5.14
N LEU A 376 3.65 21.59 6.11
CA LEU A 376 3.45 20.19 6.50
C LEU A 376 1.95 19.89 6.50
N PRO A 377 1.35 19.48 5.39
CA PRO A 377 -0.04 19.06 5.41
C PRO A 377 -0.21 17.74 6.16
N HIS A 378 -1.29 17.63 6.92
CA HIS A 378 -1.74 16.36 7.44
C HIS A 378 -2.46 15.57 6.33
N LEU A 379 -2.30 14.27 6.33
CA LEU A 379 -2.93 13.37 5.37
C LEU A 379 -3.63 12.25 6.14
N SER A 380 -4.96 12.29 6.13
CA SER A 380 -5.79 11.32 6.86
C SER A 380 -6.21 10.15 5.97
N CYS A 381 -6.40 8.98 6.60
CA CYS A 381 -6.91 7.78 5.94
C CYS A 381 -8.44 7.76 5.83
N ARG A 382 -9.15 8.63 6.57
CA ARG A 382 -10.59 8.53 6.82
C ARG A 382 -11.46 8.66 5.58
N ASP A 383 -11.14 9.60 4.69
CA ASP A 383 -12.05 10.02 3.63
C ASP A 383 -11.53 9.68 2.24
N LYS A 384 -10.42 8.95 2.14
CA LYS A 384 -9.66 8.81 0.89
C LYS A 384 -9.28 7.36 0.63
N ASN A 385 -9.44 6.94 -0.62
CA ASN A 385 -8.86 5.69 -1.09
C ASN A 385 -7.40 5.90 -1.58
N HIS A 386 -6.69 4.81 -1.85
CA HIS A 386 -5.29 4.86 -2.30
C HIS A 386 -5.08 5.67 -3.60
N ILE A 387 -6.08 5.73 -4.49
CA ILE A 387 -6.00 6.51 -5.74
C ILE A 387 -6.00 8.01 -5.41
N ALA A 388 -6.91 8.46 -4.54
CA ALA A 388 -7.01 9.84 -4.12
C ALA A 388 -5.73 10.27 -3.38
N ILE A 389 -5.24 9.45 -2.44
CA ILE A 389 -4.00 9.70 -1.68
C ILE A 389 -2.79 9.85 -2.62
N LYS A 390 -2.62 8.94 -3.58
CA LYS A 390 -1.55 9.03 -4.57
C LYS A 390 -1.66 10.27 -5.45
N GLY A 391 -2.88 10.62 -5.88
CA GLY A 391 -3.14 11.83 -6.67
C GLY A 391 -2.78 13.11 -5.91
N GLU A 392 -3.14 13.20 -4.64
CA GLU A 392 -2.77 14.33 -3.76
C GLU A 392 -1.26 14.44 -3.56
N LEU A 393 -0.56 13.32 -3.32
CA LEU A 393 0.90 13.30 -3.17
C LEU A 393 1.62 13.69 -4.47
N LEU A 394 1.12 13.29 -5.65
CA LEU A 394 1.65 13.75 -6.94
C LEU A 394 1.51 15.27 -7.08
N GLY A 395 0.34 15.83 -6.73
CA GLY A 395 0.11 17.28 -6.70
C GLY A 395 1.02 17.98 -5.70
N ALA A 396 1.12 17.48 -4.48
CA ALA A 396 2.01 18.00 -3.43
C ALA A 396 3.48 18.02 -3.89
N CYS A 397 3.94 16.92 -4.51
CA CYS A 397 5.28 16.83 -5.08
C CYS A 397 5.52 17.89 -6.15
N TYR A 398 4.57 18.13 -7.04
CA TYR A 398 4.66 19.15 -8.08
C TYR A 398 4.76 20.56 -7.48
N GLU A 399 4.00 20.87 -6.43
CA GLU A 399 4.03 22.13 -5.68
C GLU A 399 5.24 22.28 -4.75
N GLY A 400 6.18 21.34 -4.78
CA GLY A 400 7.41 21.42 -3.98
C GLY A 400 7.21 21.07 -2.50
N ILE A 401 6.11 20.46 -2.11
CA ILE A 401 5.90 19.92 -0.76
C ILE A 401 6.63 18.58 -0.65
N ARG A 402 7.44 18.43 0.40
CA ARG A 402 8.32 17.26 0.59
C ARG A 402 8.14 16.57 1.95
N GLN A 403 7.13 16.92 2.68
CA GLN A 403 6.78 16.33 3.97
C GLN A 403 5.28 16.24 4.15
N VAL A 404 4.82 15.18 4.82
CA VAL A 404 3.42 14.97 5.19
C VAL A 404 3.33 14.31 6.57
N LEU A 405 2.29 14.65 7.33
CA LEU A 405 1.96 13.96 8.58
C LEU A 405 0.88 12.92 8.29
N ALA A 406 1.23 11.64 8.38
CA ALA A 406 0.30 10.54 8.19
C ALA A 406 -0.51 10.28 9.46
N VAL A 407 -1.83 10.46 9.39
CA VAL A 407 -2.75 10.25 10.52
C VAL A 407 -3.90 9.32 10.12
N THR A 408 -4.48 8.61 11.10
CA THR A 408 -5.66 7.78 10.85
C THR A 408 -6.87 8.65 10.51
N GLY A 409 -6.97 9.83 11.11
CA GLY A 409 -8.14 10.72 11.07
C GLY A 409 -9.11 10.42 12.23
N ASP A 410 -9.81 11.46 12.68
CA ASP A 410 -10.80 11.34 13.76
C ASP A 410 -12.01 10.52 13.29
N PRO A 411 -12.61 9.69 14.16
CA PRO A 411 -13.80 8.92 13.80
C PRO A 411 -14.98 9.86 13.51
N ILE A 412 -15.74 9.52 12.47
CA ILE A 412 -17.01 10.21 12.18
C ILE A 412 -18.03 9.77 13.23
N MET A 413 -18.61 10.72 13.97
CA MET A 413 -19.65 10.43 14.96
C MET A 413 -20.85 9.74 14.28
N GLN A 414 -21.43 8.73 14.96
CA GLN A 414 -22.46 7.84 14.43
C GLN A 414 -23.80 8.58 14.18
N GLU A 415 -23.89 9.34 13.12
CA GLU A 415 -25.17 9.60 12.49
C GLU A 415 -25.51 8.47 11.51
N VAL A 416 -26.81 8.21 11.28
CA VAL A 416 -27.34 7.09 10.49
C VAL A 416 -26.74 6.99 9.07
N PHE A 417 -26.11 8.07 8.57
CA PHE A 417 -25.41 8.15 7.28
C PHE A 417 -23.91 7.86 7.34
N ALA A 418 -23.29 7.86 8.51
CA ALA A 418 -21.83 7.80 8.67
C ALA A 418 -21.19 6.48 8.19
N ARG A 419 -21.91 5.35 8.26
CA ARG A 419 -21.42 4.05 7.75
C ARG A 419 -21.20 4.01 6.23
N ARG A 420 -21.76 4.96 5.48
CA ARG A 420 -21.64 5.01 4.00
C ARG A 420 -20.59 6.02 3.51
N SER A 421 -20.06 6.87 4.39
CA SER A 421 -19.17 7.97 3.99
C SER A 421 -17.69 7.77 4.34
N ALA A 422 -17.34 6.97 5.34
CA ALA A 422 -15.94 6.68 5.66
C ALA A 422 -15.36 5.60 4.75
N VAL A 423 -14.17 5.85 4.19
CA VAL A 423 -13.51 5.00 3.17
C VAL A 423 -12.19 4.45 3.68
N PHE A 424 -11.96 4.20 4.90
CA PHE A 424 -10.67 3.72 5.42
C PHE A 424 -10.05 2.59 4.57
N ASN A 425 -9.21 2.95 3.57
CA ASN A 425 -8.40 1.97 2.84
C ASN A 425 -7.10 1.63 3.59
N PHE A 426 -6.64 2.53 4.45
CA PHE A 426 -5.42 2.40 5.23
C PHE A 426 -5.67 2.77 6.69
N ASN A 427 -4.88 2.22 7.59
CA ASN A 427 -4.54 2.84 8.87
C ASN A 427 -3.24 3.64 8.72
N SER A 428 -2.80 4.34 9.78
CA SER A 428 -1.61 5.20 9.69
C SER A 428 -0.30 4.44 9.40
N TYR A 429 -0.15 3.19 9.81
CA TYR A 429 1.03 2.37 9.50
C TYR A 429 1.08 2.01 8.01
N GLU A 430 -0.05 1.58 7.47
CA GLU A 430 -0.21 1.24 6.05
C GLU A 430 -0.02 2.45 5.17
N LEU A 431 -0.54 3.63 5.58
CA LEU A 431 -0.32 4.88 4.86
C LEU A 431 1.16 5.27 4.82
N ILE A 432 1.88 5.17 5.96
CA ILE A 432 3.32 5.43 6.01
C ILE A 432 4.06 4.49 5.07
N SER A 433 3.78 3.18 5.13
CA SER A 433 4.40 2.17 4.26
C SER A 433 4.07 2.40 2.78
N PHE A 434 2.85 2.84 2.48
CA PHE A 434 2.42 3.18 1.13
C PHE A 434 3.22 4.37 0.56
N ILE A 435 3.38 5.45 1.35
CA ILE A 435 4.17 6.62 0.94
C ILE A 435 5.64 6.25 0.76
N GLU A 436 6.21 5.43 1.64
CA GLU A 436 7.58 4.91 1.50
C GLU A 436 7.75 4.04 0.24
N GLY A 437 6.73 3.26 -0.13
CA GLY A 437 6.68 2.59 -1.43
C GLY A 437 6.74 3.58 -2.59
N LEU A 438 5.93 4.64 -2.55
CA LEU A 438 5.94 5.70 -3.56
C LEU A 438 7.28 6.45 -3.61
N ASN A 439 7.94 6.69 -2.48
CA ASN A 439 9.27 7.29 -2.41
C ASN A 439 10.29 6.49 -3.24
N ARG A 440 10.26 5.16 -3.13
CA ARG A 440 11.16 4.28 -3.87
C ARG A 440 10.87 4.22 -5.37
N ASP A 441 9.60 4.37 -5.76
CA ASP A 441 9.16 4.06 -7.12
C ASP A 441 8.79 5.27 -7.95
N VAL A 442 8.21 6.31 -7.31
CA VAL A 442 7.63 7.48 -7.97
C VAL A 442 8.41 8.75 -7.63
N PHE A 443 8.80 8.90 -6.36
CA PHE A 443 9.42 10.12 -5.84
C PHE A 443 10.93 9.99 -5.59
N GLN A 444 11.64 9.10 -6.29
CA GLN A 444 13.07 8.80 -6.07
C GLN A 444 13.96 10.03 -6.00
N GLU A 445 13.71 11.06 -6.84
CA GLU A 445 14.49 12.29 -6.90
C GLU A 445 14.02 13.35 -5.89
N SER A 446 12.88 13.14 -5.25
CA SER A 446 12.23 14.11 -4.36
C SER A 446 11.33 13.37 -3.36
N PRO A 447 11.89 12.50 -2.50
CA PRO A 447 11.13 11.71 -1.56
C PRO A 447 10.42 12.59 -0.53
N PHE A 448 9.29 12.10 -0.02
CA PHE A 448 8.60 12.70 1.12
C PHE A 448 9.20 12.21 2.43
N ALA A 449 9.49 13.12 3.35
CA ALA A 449 9.60 12.78 4.76
C ALA A 449 8.19 12.54 5.31
N VAL A 450 7.98 11.42 5.98
CA VAL A 450 6.68 11.03 6.52
C VAL A 450 6.70 11.12 8.03
N GLY A 451 5.78 11.89 8.59
CA GLY A 451 5.61 12.01 10.04
C GLY A 451 4.49 11.13 10.58
N GLY A 452 4.57 10.86 11.87
CA GLY A 452 3.51 10.21 12.65
C GLY A 452 3.08 11.03 13.86
N ALA A 453 1.84 10.88 14.32
CA ALA A 453 1.39 11.44 15.59
C ALA A 453 1.90 10.57 16.76
N LEU A 454 2.26 11.23 17.89
CA LEU A 454 2.69 10.62 19.14
C LEU A 454 1.86 11.18 20.30
N ASN A 455 1.09 10.34 20.99
CA ASN A 455 0.29 10.76 22.12
C ASN A 455 1.06 10.61 23.45
N VAL A 456 1.74 11.68 23.86
CA VAL A 456 2.49 11.73 25.13
C VAL A 456 1.57 11.72 26.37
N ASN A 457 0.25 11.93 26.20
CA ASN A 457 -0.75 11.91 27.28
C ASN A 457 -1.44 10.54 27.41
N ALA A 458 -1.05 9.52 26.61
CA ALA A 458 -1.67 8.21 26.64
C ALA A 458 -1.63 7.57 28.03
N GLN A 459 -2.73 6.94 28.46
CA GLN A 459 -2.82 6.23 29.75
C GLN A 459 -1.75 5.14 29.87
N SER A 460 -1.56 4.34 28.82
CA SER A 460 -0.44 3.40 28.68
C SER A 460 0.58 3.93 27.67
N PHE A 461 1.52 4.74 28.14
CA PHE A 461 2.55 5.29 27.28
C PHE A 461 3.48 4.21 26.71
N ALA A 462 3.72 3.12 27.44
CA ALA A 462 4.49 1.98 26.92
C ALA A 462 3.86 1.38 25.65
N SER A 463 2.53 1.30 25.59
CA SER A 463 1.80 0.83 24.40
C SER A 463 1.87 1.84 23.26
N GLU A 464 1.77 3.13 23.58
CA GLU A 464 1.90 4.20 22.58
C GLU A 464 3.32 4.26 21.98
N LEU A 465 4.33 4.07 22.83
CA LEU A 465 5.72 4.03 22.38
C LEU A 465 5.98 2.86 21.41
N LYS A 466 5.41 1.68 21.67
CA LYS A 466 5.45 0.56 20.73
C LYS A 466 4.77 0.89 19.40
N ARG A 467 3.66 1.64 19.44
CA ARG A 467 2.99 2.12 18.22
C ARG A 467 3.88 3.10 17.44
N ALA A 468 4.55 4.02 18.13
CA ALA A 468 5.49 4.94 17.50
C ALA A 468 6.68 4.22 16.88
N GLN A 469 7.27 3.24 17.56
CA GLN A 469 8.33 2.38 17.00
C GLN A 469 7.85 1.61 15.76
N LYS A 470 6.60 1.13 15.75
CA LYS A 470 6.02 0.50 14.57
C LYS A 470 5.87 1.49 13.42
N LYS A 471 5.44 2.74 13.68
CA LYS A 471 5.40 3.80 12.64
C LYS A 471 6.80 4.08 12.08
N GLU A 472 7.81 4.15 12.95
CA GLU A 472 9.21 4.34 12.55
C GLU A 472 9.71 3.17 11.68
N ALA A 473 9.39 1.93 12.04
CA ALA A 473 9.70 0.74 11.24
C ALA A 473 9.00 0.73 9.87
N CYS A 474 7.84 1.38 9.77
CA CYS A 474 7.11 1.57 8.50
C CYS A 474 7.68 2.72 7.64
N GLY A 475 8.59 3.57 8.18
CA GLY A 475 9.24 4.66 7.47
C GLY A 475 8.99 6.06 8.03
N ALA A 476 8.32 6.21 9.19
CA ALA A 476 8.17 7.52 9.81
C ALA A 476 9.53 8.06 10.26
N SER A 477 9.89 9.27 9.79
CA SER A 477 11.16 9.92 10.10
C SER A 477 11.04 11.04 11.14
N PHE A 478 9.82 11.44 11.49
CA PHE A 478 9.55 12.43 12.55
C PHE A 478 8.19 12.21 13.22
N PHE A 479 8.00 12.84 14.37
CA PHE A 479 6.79 12.76 15.16
C PHE A 479 6.33 14.14 15.64
N LEU A 480 5.03 14.41 15.56
CA LEU A 480 4.38 15.53 16.22
C LEU A 480 3.62 15.01 17.45
N THR A 481 3.85 15.60 18.63
CA THR A 481 3.16 15.15 19.84
C THR A 481 1.80 15.81 20.00
N GLN A 482 0.92 15.17 20.80
CA GLN A 482 -0.23 15.86 21.38
C GLN A 482 0.24 16.98 22.32
N PRO A 483 -0.62 17.98 22.62
CA PRO A 483 -0.22 19.12 23.44
C PRO A 483 0.16 18.69 24.88
N ILE A 484 1.25 19.24 25.38
CA ILE A 484 1.85 18.97 26.68
C ILE A 484 1.33 20.00 27.67
N TYR A 485 0.73 19.52 28.78
CA TYR A 485 0.25 20.34 29.91
C TYR A 485 0.73 19.84 31.27
N THR A 486 1.31 18.64 31.36
CA THR A 486 1.62 17.99 32.63
C THR A 486 3.05 17.48 32.70
N GLU A 487 3.60 17.36 33.92
CA GLU A 487 4.90 16.74 34.18
C GLU A 487 4.97 15.28 33.68
N ARG A 488 3.85 14.55 33.74
CA ARG A 488 3.74 13.20 33.19
C ARG A 488 4.00 13.20 31.71
N ALA A 489 3.42 14.13 30.97
CA ALA A 489 3.63 14.25 29.53
C ALA A 489 5.08 14.61 29.18
N LEU A 490 5.74 15.46 29.97
CA LEU A 490 7.17 15.77 29.83
C LEU A 490 8.06 14.55 30.08
N SER A 491 7.76 13.75 31.11
CA SER A 491 8.46 12.49 31.38
C SER A 491 8.30 11.48 30.24
N ASN A 492 7.09 11.40 29.67
CA ASN A 492 6.81 10.55 28.51
C ASN A 492 7.55 11.05 27.26
N LEU A 493 7.65 12.37 27.05
CA LEU A 493 8.45 12.96 25.97
C LEU A 493 9.93 12.59 26.11
N ALA A 494 10.50 12.69 27.32
CA ALA A 494 11.89 12.30 27.59
C ALA A 494 12.13 10.82 27.24
N LEU A 495 11.22 9.92 27.66
CA LEU A 495 11.29 8.50 27.33
C LEU A 495 11.20 8.27 25.80
N ALA A 496 10.30 8.98 25.11
CA ALA A 496 10.19 8.91 23.66
C ALA A 496 11.50 9.31 22.98
N ARG A 497 12.14 10.41 23.42
CA ARG A 497 13.41 10.89 22.86
C ARG A 497 14.54 9.86 22.98
N HIS A 498 14.60 9.13 24.07
CA HIS A 498 15.59 8.07 24.26
C HIS A 498 15.32 6.82 23.42
N THR A 499 14.08 6.62 22.98
CA THR A 499 13.64 5.38 22.32
C THR A 499 13.53 5.52 20.80
N LEU A 500 13.05 6.65 20.30
CA LEU A 500 12.81 6.91 18.88
C LEU A 500 14.03 7.59 18.26
N ARG A 501 14.32 7.24 17.00
CA ARG A 501 15.40 7.83 16.19
C ARG A 501 14.94 9.09 15.45
N GLY A 502 13.67 9.10 15.03
CA GLY A 502 13.06 10.20 14.29
C GLY A 502 13.04 11.50 15.09
N LYS A 503 12.97 12.64 14.40
CA LYS A 503 12.85 13.95 15.03
C LYS A 503 11.52 14.06 15.79
N ILE A 504 11.53 14.67 16.97
CA ILE A 504 10.34 14.88 17.78
C ILE A 504 10.05 16.38 17.91
N MET A 505 8.87 16.78 17.44
CA MET A 505 8.31 18.12 17.60
C MET A 505 7.36 18.10 18.80
N ALA A 506 7.76 18.72 19.91
CA ALA A 506 6.95 18.77 21.12
C ALA A 506 5.76 19.73 20.95
N GLY A 507 4.55 19.22 21.20
CA GLY A 507 3.29 19.94 21.00
C GLY A 507 2.93 20.85 22.16
N PHE A 508 2.54 22.10 21.87
CA PHE A 508 2.02 23.05 22.85
C PHE A 508 0.83 23.81 22.26
N MET A 509 -0.22 23.96 23.05
CA MET A 509 -1.41 24.72 22.67
C MET A 509 -1.77 25.66 23.84
N PRO A 510 -1.54 26.97 23.73
CA PRO A 510 -1.96 27.90 24.76
C PRO A 510 -3.49 27.95 24.81
N VAL A 511 -4.06 28.00 26.01
CA VAL A 511 -5.51 28.00 26.18
C VAL A 511 -6.06 29.42 26.01
N ALA A 512 -7.06 29.56 25.16
CA ALA A 512 -7.58 30.88 24.79
C ALA A 512 -8.55 31.51 25.80
N SER A 513 -9.22 30.71 26.64
CA SER A 513 -10.18 31.13 27.68
C SER A 513 -10.60 29.97 28.55
N TYR A 514 -11.23 30.23 29.70
CA TYR A 514 -11.81 29.20 30.58
C TYR A 514 -12.76 28.25 29.81
N LYS A 515 -13.67 28.78 28.98
CA LYS A 515 -14.57 27.97 28.17
C LYS A 515 -13.81 27.05 27.20
N ASN A 516 -12.72 27.55 26.58
CA ASN A 516 -11.87 26.74 25.73
C ASN A 516 -11.14 25.64 26.53
N ALA A 517 -10.68 25.95 27.76
CA ALA A 517 -10.05 24.96 28.63
C ALA A 517 -11.00 23.81 28.97
N LEU A 518 -12.23 24.12 29.36
CA LEU A 518 -13.25 23.11 29.65
C LEU A 518 -13.56 22.24 28.44
N PHE A 519 -13.74 22.84 27.27
CA PHE A 519 -13.96 22.09 26.02
C PHE A 519 -12.81 21.12 25.73
N LEU A 520 -11.57 21.60 25.82
CA LEU A 520 -10.37 20.78 25.58
C LEU A 520 -10.26 19.61 26.55
N SER A 521 -10.53 19.86 27.85
CA SER A 521 -10.41 18.84 28.90
C SER A 521 -11.51 17.76 28.84
N HIS A 522 -12.71 18.10 28.35
CA HIS A 522 -13.86 17.20 28.41
C HIS A 522 -14.25 16.58 27.06
N GLU A 523 -13.95 17.28 25.94
CA GLU A 523 -14.41 16.85 24.63
C GLU A 523 -13.27 16.44 23.68
N VAL A 524 -12.01 16.85 23.99
CA VAL A 524 -10.87 16.50 23.14
C VAL A 524 -10.06 15.37 23.77
N SER A 525 -10.11 14.20 23.15
CA SER A 525 -9.37 13.03 23.63
C SER A 525 -7.86 13.29 23.61
N GLY A 526 -7.19 12.95 24.72
CA GLY A 526 -5.73 13.09 24.84
C GLY A 526 -5.25 14.48 25.25
N VAL A 527 -6.14 15.38 25.66
CA VAL A 527 -5.81 16.67 26.26
C VAL A 527 -6.19 16.65 27.74
N GLU A 528 -5.20 16.90 28.60
CA GLU A 528 -5.38 16.93 30.05
C GLU A 528 -4.84 18.28 30.61
N ILE A 529 -5.74 19.23 30.90
CA ILE A 529 -5.36 20.52 31.47
C ILE A 529 -5.39 20.39 33.00
N PRO A 530 -4.29 20.76 33.70
CA PRO A 530 -4.24 20.69 35.17
C PRO A 530 -5.35 21.48 35.85
N GLN A 531 -5.88 20.95 36.92
CA GLN A 531 -6.98 21.56 37.66
C GLN A 531 -6.62 22.95 38.21
N GLU A 532 -5.35 23.17 38.59
CA GLU A 532 -4.84 24.45 39.03
C GLU A 532 -4.96 25.54 37.97
N ILE A 533 -4.72 25.18 36.69
CA ILE A 533 -4.86 26.09 35.55
C ILE A 533 -6.35 26.39 35.31
N LEU A 534 -7.22 25.37 35.38
CA LEU A 534 -8.66 25.57 35.24
C LEU A 534 -9.20 26.53 36.31
N GLN A 535 -8.79 26.39 37.57
CA GLN A 535 -9.18 27.29 38.64
C GLN A 535 -8.71 28.73 38.44
N GLN A 536 -7.46 28.91 37.96
CA GLN A 536 -6.93 30.25 37.67
C GLN A 536 -7.64 30.93 36.48
N LEU A 537 -8.20 30.16 35.56
CA LEU A 537 -8.91 30.69 34.40
C LEU A 537 -10.37 31.05 34.70
N GLU A 538 -10.94 30.55 35.77
CA GLU A 538 -12.35 30.80 36.11
C GLU A 538 -12.61 32.30 36.33
N GLY A 539 -13.63 32.85 35.65
CA GLY A 539 -14.00 34.26 35.75
C GLY A 539 -13.05 35.24 35.04
N THR A 540 -12.01 34.78 34.38
CA THR A 540 -11.05 35.67 33.70
C THR A 540 -11.59 36.19 32.36
N THR A 541 -11.15 37.40 32.00
CA THR A 541 -11.25 37.93 30.65
C THR A 541 -10.29 37.21 29.71
N GLN A 542 -10.49 37.35 28.40
CA GLN A 542 -9.59 36.75 27.41
C GLN A 542 -8.12 37.18 27.60
N GLN A 543 -7.86 38.43 27.89
CA GLN A 543 -6.51 38.95 28.08
C GLN A 543 -5.87 38.34 29.36
N GLN A 544 -6.60 38.31 30.45
CA GLN A 544 -6.14 37.68 31.69
C GLN A 544 -5.87 36.18 31.52
N ALA A 545 -6.71 35.47 30.74
CA ALA A 545 -6.47 34.07 30.40
C ALA A 545 -5.13 33.88 29.65
N TRP A 546 -4.82 34.79 28.71
CA TRP A 546 -3.55 34.75 28.01
C TRP A 546 -2.36 35.04 28.91
N ASP A 547 -2.51 35.97 29.85
CA ASP A 547 -1.47 36.33 30.84
C ASP A 547 -1.15 35.16 31.81
N ILE A 548 -2.07 34.20 31.96
CA ILE A 548 -1.87 32.97 32.71
C ILE A 548 -1.29 31.86 31.82
N THR A 549 -1.91 31.61 30.69
CA THR A 549 -1.64 30.41 29.90
C THR A 549 -0.37 30.49 29.06
N VAL A 550 0.03 31.70 28.60
CA VAL A 550 1.25 31.89 27.83
C VAL A 550 2.50 31.64 28.65
N PRO A 551 2.70 32.25 29.83
CA PRO A 551 3.87 31.95 30.67
C PRO A 551 3.91 30.48 31.12
N TYR A 552 2.76 29.88 31.40
CA TYR A 552 2.67 28.46 31.72
C TYR A 552 3.18 27.58 30.56
N ALA A 553 2.65 27.78 29.36
CA ALA A 553 3.08 27.03 28.19
C ALA A 553 4.57 27.28 27.84
N ALA A 554 5.05 28.52 27.96
CA ALA A 554 6.45 28.87 27.77
C ALA A 554 7.38 28.17 28.78
N GLY A 555 6.94 28.05 30.03
CA GLY A 555 7.64 27.27 31.07
C GLY A 555 7.77 25.78 30.67
N LEU A 556 6.70 25.17 30.19
CA LEU A 556 6.71 23.80 29.72
C LEU A 556 7.59 23.64 28.47
N MET A 557 7.61 24.60 27.54
CA MET A 557 8.51 24.59 26.38
C MET A 557 9.99 24.56 26.79
N LYS A 558 10.37 25.35 27.80
CA LYS A 558 11.75 25.36 28.35
C LYS A 558 12.11 24.02 28.98
N GLN A 559 11.20 23.39 29.71
CA GLN A 559 11.40 22.06 30.30
C GLN A 559 11.48 20.96 29.22
N ALA A 560 10.68 21.03 28.15
CA ALA A 560 10.69 20.08 27.06
C ALA A 560 11.95 20.20 26.16
N ALA A 561 12.63 21.33 26.20
CA ALA A 561 13.75 21.64 25.29
C ALA A 561 14.84 20.54 25.20
N PRO A 562 15.29 19.90 26.30
CA PRO A 562 16.28 18.82 26.21
C PRO A 562 15.77 17.55 25.53
N HIS A 563 14.45 17.39 25.38
CA HIS A 563 13.78 16.16 25.00
C HIS A 563 13.08 16.23 23.62
N CYS A 564 13.27 17.31 22.87
CA CYS A 564 12.69 17.48 21.55
C CYS A 564 13.65 18.15 20.57
N ASP A 565 13.42 17.97 19.28
CA ASP A 565 14.19 18.59 18.21
C ASP A 565 13.59 19.93 17.79
N GLY A 566 12.31 20.17 18.09
CA GLY A 566 11.59 21.40 17.78
C GLY A 566 10.26 21.50 18.51
N TYR A 567 9.54 22.57 18.25
CA TYR A 567 8.27 22.88 18.86
C TYR A 567 7.15 22.84 17.82
N TYR A 568 6.02 22.25 18.20
CA TYR A 568 4.79 22.21 17.42
C TYR A 568 3.70 23.00 18.16
N LEU A 569 3.39 24.19 17.67
CA LEU A 569 2.45 25.10 18.33
C LEU A 569 1.09 25.02 17.63
N MET A 570 0.05 24.67 18.38
CA MET A 570 -1.32 24.56 17.87
C MET A 570 -2.07 25.85 18.12
N THR A 571 -2.84 26.32 17.12
CA THR A 571 -3.55 27.61 17.20
C THR A 571 -5.01 27.38 17.63
N PRO A 572 -5.35 27.63 18.91
CA PRO A 572 -6.71 27.43 19.39
C PRO A 572 -7.65 28.48 18.76
N LEU A 573 -8.80 28.02 18.23
CA LEU A 573 -9.86 28.89 17.71
C LEU A 573 -9.35 29.93 16.68
N ARG A 574 -8.33 29.61 15.90
CA ARG A 574 -7.67 30.50 14.93
C ARG A 574 -7.07 31.79 15.55
N LYS A 575 -6.79 31.79 16.85
CA LYS A 575 -6.20 32.95 17.55
C LYS A 575 -4.70 33.05 17.34
N THR A 576 -4.27 33.40 16.13
CA THR A 576 -2.87 33.51 15.74
C THR A 576 -2.07 34.42 16.68
N ALA A 577 -2.64 35.55 17.13
CA ALA A 577 -1.98 36.49 18.04
C ALA A 577 -1.57 35.83 19.38
N LEU A 578 -2.35 34.86 19.87
CA LEU A 578 -2.01 34.11 21.09
C LEU A 578 -0.75 33.27 20.91
N VAL A 579 -0.64 32.60 19.76
CA VAL A 579 0.53 31.77 19.43
C VAL A 579 1.76 32.65 19.15
N VAL A 580 1.59 33.78 18.47
CA VAL A 580 2.68 34.77 18.30
C VAL A 580 3.24 35.23 19.65
N ARG A 581 2.37 35.51 20.61
CA ARG A 581 2.79 35.86 21.97
C ARG A 581 3.55 34.69 22.64
N LEU A 582 3.04 33.46 22.52
CA LEU A 582 3.74 32.27 23.03
C LEU A 582 5.13 32.10 22.39
N MET A 583 5.27 32.34 21.09
CA MET A 583 6.57 32.29 20.43
C MET A 583 7.54 33.31 20.99
N GLN A 584 7.10 34.55 21.24
CA GLN A 584 7.91 35.62 21.82
C GLN A 584 8.40 35.29 23.23
N GLU A 585 7.55 34.70 24.09
CA GLU A 585 7.90 34.36 25.45
C GLU A 585 8.60 33.00 25.62
N GLY A 586 8.26 32.02 24.78
CA GLY A 586 8.76 30.65 24.89
C GLY A 586 10.05 30.38 24.13
N LEU A 587 10.41 31.20 23.14
CA LEU A 587 11.64 31.07 22.37
C LEU A 587 12.73 32.07 22.80
N ALA A 588 12.40 33.04 23.65
CA ALA A 588 13.34 33.90 24.31
C ALA A 588 14.01 33.12 25.46
#